data_a03195c4ef1fe2e33f749e3412074936
#
_entry.id   a03195c4ef1fe2e33f749e3412074936
#
_cell.length_a   1.000
_cell.length_b   1.000
_cell.length_c   1.000
_cell.angle_alpha   90.00
_cell.angle_beta   90.00
_cell.angle_gamma   90.00
#
_symmetry.space_group_name_H-M   'P 1'
#
loop_
_entity.id
_entity.type
_entity.pdbx_description
1 polymer ?
#
loop_
_entity_poly.entity_id
_entity_poly.type
_entity_poly.pdbx_seq_one_letter_code
_entity_poly.pdbx_strand_id
1 'polypeptide(L)'
;LHTAYRRQRQMCIRDRSRSYPSRYAAFQAFMSTQGTGRIVYLNVGDQVNVGDATGKVIGPVNTNEISPYAYTSITKEKERFIRYENNCSLAVIFTCGNTRYFTAGDSYSDESDRLVSRYGTSLKCDIMKMNHHGIGSGNSVSLLEAVQPSYAFIPNTGVSETDAKTNKWRTGTAIKRMTSYGLCYLVGNEEKTLIFHIENDKITLYRGDTVETGKKMTGWQSLYGADGLYRDHDMYYFDKNGSLSTGVKMIGKHYYYFRKGGQMDYGTYNSEGNYSGWHSYNGKKRYFRLSDDENYAYMDVGRKKIGSETYYFDKNGYKLIPDIVGDDENVEDDIYPTQIG
;
A
#
# COMPACT_ATOMS: atom_id res chain seq x y z
N LEU A 1 -24.12 -26.45 -18.52
CA LEU A 1 -23.31 -25.48 -17.70
C LEU A 1 -21.98 -26.07 -17.25
N HIS A 2 -21.95 -27.30 -16.68
CA HIS A 2 -20.71 -27.93 -16.21
C HIS A 2 -19.66 -28.20 -17.32
N THR A 3 -20.05 -28.45 -18.53
CA THR A 3 -19.16 -28.72 -19.67
C THR A 3 -18.45 -27.46 -20.20
N ALA A 4 -19.11 -26.29 -20.14
CA ALA A 4 -18.50 -25.02 -20.56
C ALA A 4 -17.38 -24.58 -19.61
N TYR A 5 -17.58 -24.72 -18.30
CA TYR A 5 -16.54 -24.42 -17.29
C TYR A 5 -15.32 -25.33 -17.37
N ARG A 6 -15.50 -26.62 -17.68
CA ARG A 6 -14.40 -27.55 -17.90
C ARG A 6 -13.57 -27.16 -19.12
N ARG A 7 -14.17 -26.71 -20.22
CA ARG A 7 -13.47 -26.27 -21.43
C ARG A 7 -12.67 -24.99 -21.19
N GLN A 8 -13.18 -24.04 -20.44
CA GLN A 8 -12.43 -22.82 -20.11
C GLN A 8 -11.19 -23.07 -19.25
N ARG A 9 -11.27 -23.97 -18.27
CA ARG A 9 -10.11 -24.35 -17.45
C ARG A 9 -9.05 -25.07 -18.28
N GLN A 10 -9.45 -25.91 -19.21
CA GLN A 10 -8.54 -26.57 -20.14
C GLN A 10 -7.89 -25.57 -21.11
N MET A 11 -8.57 -24.48 -21.48
CA MET A 11 -8.01 -23.42 -22.30
C MET A 11 -6.93 -22.64 -21.54
N CYS A 12 -7.16 -22.19 -20.31
CA CYS A 12 -6.13 -21.53 -19.49
C CYS A 12 -4.89 -22.40 -19.31
N ILE A 13 -5.04 -23.70 -19.11
CA ILE A 13 -3.94 -24.65 -18.99
C ILE A 13 -3.19 -24.82 -20.32
N ARG A 14 -3.89 -24.86 -21.43
CA ARG A 14 -3.27 -24.94 -22.77
C ARG A 14 -2.46 -23.69 -23.11
N ASP A 15 -2.94 -22.51 -22.73
CA ASP A 15 -2.28 -21.25 -23.06
C ASP A 15 -1.00 -21.05 -22.27
N ARG A 16 -0.91 -21.57 -21.03
CA ARG A 16 0.34 -21.60 -20.25
C ARG A 16 1.45 -22.39 -20.95
N SER A 17 1.10 -23.41 -21.73
CA SER A 17 2.09 -24.19 -22.50
C SER A 17 2.80 -23.34 -23.55
N ARG A 18 2.18 -22.27 -24.05
CA ARG A 18 2.76 -21.36 -25.04
C ARG A 18 3.63 -20.28 -24.41
N SER A 19 3.23 -19.75 -23.24
CA SER A 19 3.97 -18.69 -22.56
C SER A 19 5.19 -19.23 -21.82
N TYR A 20 5.03 -20.35 -21.12
CA TYR A 20 6.07 -20.95 -20.27
C TYR A 20 6.04 -22.50 -20.33
N PRO A 21 6.52 -23.11 -21.42
CA PRO A 21 6.40 -24.55 -21.61
C PRO A 21 7.00 -25.40 -20.49
N SER A 22 8.16 -24.99 -19.93
CA SER A 22 8.83 -25.71 -18.83
C SER A 22 8.05 -25.65 -17.52
N ARG A 23 7.46 -24.49 -17.20
CA ARG A 23 6.61 -24.34 -16.00
C ARG A 23 5.30 -25.10 -16.14
N TYR A 24 4.74 -25.16 -17.34
CA TYR A 24 3.56 -25.95 -17.63
C TYR A 24 3.81 -27.45 -17.46
N ALA A 25 4.94 -27.95 -17.96
CA ALA A 25 5.34 -29.36 -17.77
C ALA A 25 5.52 -29.70 -16.29
N ALA A 26 6.17 -28.83 -15.51
CA ALA A 26 6.32 -29.01 -14.06
C ALA A 26 4.96 -29.01 -13.34
N PHE A 27 4.04 -28.10 -13.73
CA PHE A 27 2.69 -28.09 -13.20
C PHE A 27 1.92 -29.37 -13.53
N GLN A 28 1.98 -29.87 -14.77
CA GLN A 28 1.34 -31.13 -15.14
C GLN A 28 1.92 -32.33 -14.36
N ALA A 29 3.24 -32.37 -14.17
CA ALA A 29 3.88 -33.40 -13.36
C ALA A 29 3.39 -33.34 -11.90
N PHE A 30 3.33 -32.15 -11.31
CA PHE A 30 2.74 -31.95 -9.98
C PHE A 30 1.30 -32.45 -9.90
N MET A 31 0.46 -32.04 -10.85
CA MET A 31 -0.95 -32.44 -10.91
C MET A 31 -1.14 -33.97 -11.00
N SER A 32 -0.27 -34.65 -11.76
CA SER A 32 -0.31 -36.10 -11.89
C SER A 32 0.04 -36.85 -10.61
N THR A 33 0.89 -36.24 -9.75
CA THR A 33 1.34 -36.87 -8.50
C THR A 33 0.40 -36.65 -7.33
N GLN A 34 -0.45 -35.60 -7.34
CA GLN A 34 -1.24 -35.19 -6.16
C GLN A 34 -2.57 -35.97 -6.02
N GLY A 35 -3.03 -36.64 -7.06
CA GLY A 35 -4.39 -37.22 -7.07
C GLY A 35 -5.50 -36.15 -7.06
N THR A 36 -6.68 -36.55 -7.49
CA THR A 36 -7.81 -35.61 -7.70
C THR A 36 -8.42 -35.05 -6.41
N GLY A 37 -8.24 -35.73 -5.26
CA GLY A 37 -8.82 -35.33 -3.97
C GLY A 37 -8.12 -34.15 -3.26
N ARG A 38 -6.93 -33.73 -3.73
CA ARG A 38 -6.16 -32.63 -3.15
C ARG A 38 -6.27 -31.32 -3.89
N ILE A 39 -6.94 -31.30 -5.05
CA ILE A 39 -7.06 -30.14 -5.91
C ILE A 39 -8.49 -29.64 -5.89
N VAL A 40 -8.63 -28.43 -5.36
CA VAL A 40 -9.93 -27.74 -5.33
C VAL A 40 -9.94 -26.68 -6.43
N TYR A 41 -10.94 -26.76 -7.30
CA TYR A 41 -11.18 -25.73 -8.32
C TYR A 41 -12.20 -24.73 -7.79
N LEU A 42 -11.80 -23.47 -7.76
CA LEU A 42 -12.63 -22.38 -7.28
C LEU A 42 -13.22 -21.58 -8.45
N ASN A 43 -14.47 -21.15 -8.27
CA ASN A 43 -15.19 -20.27 -9.19
C ASN A 43 -15.51 -18.95 -8.49
N VAL A 44 -15.85 -17.93 -9.26
CA VAL A 44 -16.37 -16.67 -8.70
C VAL A 44 -17.63 -16.96 -7.90
N GLY A 45 -17.64 -16.49 -6.66
CA GLY A 45 -18.70 -16.75 -5.68
C GLY A 45 -18.37 -17.85 -4.67
N ASP A 46 -17.42 -18.75 -4.98
CA ASP A 46 -17.02 -19.79 -4.03
C ASP A 46 -16.35 -19.17 -2.79
N GLN A 47 -16.44 -19.90 -1.69
CA GLN A 47 -15.81 -19.55 -0.43
C GLN A 47 -14.79 -20.59 -0.02
N VAL A 48 -13.72 -20.15 0.63
CA VAL A 48 -12.68 -20.97 1.25
C VAL A 48 -12.42 -20.50 2.65
N ASN A 49 -12.23 -21.43 3.59
CA ASN A 49 -11.87 -21.10 4.97
C ASN A 49 -10.39 -21.38 5.17
N VAL A 50 -9.70 -20.44 5.80
CA VAL A 50 -8.27 -20.53 6.16
C VAL A 50 -8.16 -20.09 7.62
N GLY A 51 -8.11 -21.04 8.53
CA GLY A 51 -8.24 -20.74 9.96
C GLY A 51 -9.57 -20.03 10.25
N ASP A 52 -9.50 -18.89 10.91
CA ASP A 52 -10.65 -18.07 11.26
C ASP A 52 -11.08 -17.11 10.13
N ALA A 53 -10.34 -17.07 9.04
CA ALA A 53 -10.65 -16.22 7.91
C ALA A 53 -11.49 -16.96 6.85
N THR A 54 -12.46 -16.26 6.27
CA THR A 54 -13.23 -16.72 5.11
C THR A 54 -12.83 -15.93 3.87
N GLY A 55 -12.34 -16.62 2.85
CA GLY A 55 -12.01 -16.06 1.54
C GLY A 55 -13.19 -16.20 0.57
N LYS A 56 -13.64 -15.10 -0.01
CA LYS A 56 -14.62 -15.09 -1.10
C LYS A 56 -13.93 -14.83 -2.43
N VAL A 57 -14.11 -15.74 -3.38
CA VAL A 57 -13.59 -15.58 -4.74
C VAL A 57 -14.46 -14.57 -5.49
N ILE A 58 -13.86 -13.50 -5.96
CA ILE A 58 -14.54 -12.40 -6.67
C ILE A 58 -14.07 -12.24 -8.12
N GLY A 59 -12.99 -12.87 -8.52
CA GLY A 59 -12.43 -12.83 -9.88
C GLY A 59 -11.69 -14.11 -10.25
N PRO A 60 -11.33 -14.26 -11.52
CA PRO A 60 -11.47 -13.26 -12.59
C PRO A 60 -12.93 -13.06 -13.03
N VAL A 61 -13.25 -11.78 -13.32
CA VAL A 61 -14.58 -11.40 -13.77
C VAL A 61 -14.72 -11.70 -15.26
N ASN A 62 -15.78 -12.43 -15.62
CA ASN A 62 -16.19 -12.69 -16.99
C ASN A 62 -15.07 -13.24 -17.90
N THR A 63 -14.59 -14.44 -17.54
CA THR A 63 -13.52 -15.14 -18.29
C THR A 63 -13.88 -15.41 -19.74
N ASN A 64 -15.16 -15.37 -20.13
CA ASN A 64 -15.61 -15.56 -21.51
C ASN A 64 -15.22 -14.39 -22.42
N GLU A 65 -15.06 -13.19 -21.86
CA GLU A 65 -14.65 -11.99 -22.60
C GLU A 65 -13.13 -11.78 -22.58
N ILE A 66 -12.42 -12.53 -21.75
CA ILE A 66 -10.96 -12.46 -21.68
C ILE A 66 -10.40 -13.45 -22.69
N SER A 67 -9.76 -12.90 -23.72
CA SER A 67 -9.05 -13.70 -24.74
C SER A 67 -7.69 -13.08 -25.01
N PRO A 68 -6.64 -13.89 -25.23
CA PRO A 68 -5.33 -13.34 -25.65
C PRO A 68 -5.44 -12.55 -26.96
N TYR A 69 -6.41 -12.87 -27.79
CA TYR A 69 -6.68 -12.17 -29.06
C TYR A 69 -7.38 -10.81 -28.89
N ALA A 70 -7.95 -10.53 -27.73
CA ALA A 70 -8.51 -9.21 -27.43
C ALA A 70 -7.43 -8.12 -27.24
N TYR A 71 -6.19 -8.50 -26.97
CA TYR A 71 -5.08 -7.56 -26.78
C TYR A 71 -4.40 -7.19 -28.10
N THR A 72 -5.16 -6.63 -29.03
CA THR A 72 -4.71 -6.29 -30.39
C THR A 72 -3.57 -5.26 -30.43
N SER A 73 -3.46 -4.39 -29.44
CA SER A 73 -2.37 -3.41 -29.30
C SER A 73 -1.02 -4.04 -28.96
N ILE A 74 -1.00 -5.30 -28.46
CA ILE A 74 0.21 -6.03 -28.15
C ILE A 74 0.62 -6.84 -29.39
N THR A 75 1.69 -6.45 -30.05
CA THR A 75 2.15 -7.08 -31.29
C THR A 75 2.75 -8.47 -31.10
N LYS A 76 3.44 -8.69 -29.96
CA LYS A 76 4.08 -9.96 -29.67
C LYS A 76 3.10 -10.96 -29.07
N GLU A 77 2.88 -12.07 -29.75
CA GLU A 77 1.93 -13.11 -29.33
C GLU A 77 2.21 -13.60 -27.89
N LYS A 78 3.47 -13.87 -27.55
CA LYS A 78 3.86 -14.30 -26.20
C LYS A 78 3.40 -13.31 -25.11
N GLU A 79 3.54 -12.01 -25.35
CA GLU A 79 3.13 -10.97 -24.39
C GLU A 79 1.61 -10.91 -24.23
N ARG A 80 0.84 -11.14 -25.31
CA ARG A 80 -0.63 -11.27 -25.26
C ARG A 80 -1.06 -12.41 -24.36
N PHE A 81 -0.45 -13.58 -24.51
CA PHE A 81 -0.76 -14.75 -23.68
C PHE A 81 -0.35 -14.53 -22.22
N ILE A 82 0.78 -13.91 -21.93
CA ILE A 82 1.19 -13.55 -20.56
C ILE A 82 0.15 -12.62 -19.92
N ARG A 83 -0.28 -11.59 -20.64
CA ARG A 83 -1.29 -10.66 -20.11
C ARG A 83 -2.62 -11.35 -19.83
N TYR A 84 -3.04 -12.21 -20.74
CA TYR A 84 -4.24 -13.03 -20.56
C TYR A 84 -4.15 -13.93 -19.34
N GLU A 85 -3.07 -14.71 -19.20
CA GLU A 85 -2.85 -15.61 -18.07
C GLU A 85 -2.85 -14.86 -16.73
N ASN A 86 -2.20 -13.71 -16.68
CA ASN A 86 -2.16 -12.88 -15.48
C ASN A 86 -3.56 -12.33 -15.13
N ASN A 87 -4.36 -11.93 -16.11
CA ASN A 87 -5.72 -11.49 -15.89
C ASN A 87 -6.69 -12.63 -15.52
N CYS A 88 -6.28 -13.89 -15.68
CA CYS A 88 -6.97 -15.07 -15.16
C CYS A 88 -6.60 -15.39 -13.70
N SER A 89 -5.83 -14.56 -13.02
CA SER A 89 -5.52 -14.74 -11.60
C SER A 89 -6.78 -14.73 -10.74
N LEU A 90 -6.81 -15.60 -9.72
CA LEU A 90 -7.88 -15.56 -8.73
C LEU A 90 -7.82 -14.23 -7.98
N ALA A 91 -8.95 -13.52 -7.94
CA ALA A 91 -9.14 -12.41 -7.06
C ALA A 91 -9.97 -12.87 -5.85
N VAL A 92 -9.47 -12.64 -4.65
CA VAL A 92 -10.08 -13.10 -3.40
C VAL A 92 -10.08 -11.98 -2.37
N ILE A 93 -11.18 -11.85 -1.66
CA ILE A 93 -11.25 -11.05 -0.44
C ILE A 93 -11.37 -12.01 0.75
N PHE A 94 -10.37 -12.00 1.61
CA PHE A 94 -10.43 -12.69 2.90
C PHE A 94 -10.99 -11.74 3.96
N THR A 95 -11.82 -12.28 4.84
CA THR A 95 -12.41 -11.56 5.96
C THR A 95 -12.13 -12.33 7.26
N CYS A 96 -11.58 -11.63 8.25
CA CYS A 96 -11.36 -12.13 9.60
C CYS A 96 -11.86 -11.07 10.58
N GLY A 97 -12.95 -11.36 11.31
CA GLY A 97 -13.69 -10.33 12.03
C GLY A 97 -14.17 -9.24 11.08
N ASN A 98 -13.85 -7.99 11.39
CA ASN A 98 -14.12 -6.84 10.52
C ASN A 98 -12.97 -6.50 9.56
N THR A 99 -11.81 -7.15 9.71
CA THR A 99 -10.64 -6.89 8.86
C THR A 99 -10.72 -7.64 7.54
N ARG A 100 -10.44 -6.95 6.45
CA ARG A 100 -10.52 -7.47 5.09
C ARG A 100 -9.18 -7.36 4.37
N TYR A 101 -8.81 -8.42 3.66
CA TYR A 101 -7.59 -8.50 2.85
C TYR A 101 -7.93 -8.82 1.40
N PHE A 102 -7.43 -7.98 0.48
CA PHE A 102 -7.61 -8.13 -0.96
C PHE A 102 -6.33 -8.66 -1.63
N THR A 103 -6.49 -9.64 -2.51
CA THR A 103 -5.44 -10.12 -3.43
C THR A 103 -6.05 -10.52 -4.77
N ALA A 104 -5.34 -10.21 -5.86
CA ALA A 104 -5.73 -10.59 -7.23
C ALA A 104 -4.52 -11.06 -8.06
N GLY A 105 -3.57 -11.72 -7.41
CA GLY A 105 -2.40 -12.30 -8.07
C GLY A 105 -1.62 -11.28 -8.88
N ASP A 106 -1.40 -11.58 -10.16
CA ASP A 106 -0.65 -10.75 -11.10
C ASP A 106 -1.57 -10.05 -12.14
N SER A 107 -2.81 -9.81 -11.76
CA SER A 107 -3.79 -9.11 -12.63
C SER A 107 -3.28 -7.75 -13.08
N TYR A 108 -3.60 -7.41 -14.32
CA TYR A 108 -3.41 -6.08 -14.88
C TYR A 108 -4.65 -5.19 -14.67
N SER A 109 -4.55 -3.92 -15.08
CA SER A 109 -5.63 -2.94 -14.98
C SER A 109 -6.94 -3.39 -15.63
N ASP A 110 -6.86 -4.13 -16.73
CA ASP A 110 -8.05 -4.63 -17.42
C ASP A 110 -8.95 -5.47 -16.52
N GLU A 111 -8.35 -6.36 -15.71
CA GLU A 111 -9.10 -7.15 -14.75
C GLU A 111 -9.46 -6.34 -13.52
N SER A 112 -8.56 -5.48 -13.07
CA SER A 112 -8.84 -4.57 -11.95
C SER A 112 -10.06 -3.68 -12.23
N ASP A 113 -10.16 -3.13 -13.44
CA ASP A 113 -11.26 -2.26 -13.85
C ASP A 113 -12.59 -3.04 -13.97
N ARG A 114 -12.55 -4.33 -14.39
CA ARG A 114 -13.74 -5.21 -14.35
C ARG A 114 -14.18 -5.49 -12.92
N LEU A 115 -13.24 -5.74 -12.00
CA LEU A 115 -13.55 -5.93 -10.58
C LEU A 115 -14.20 -4.67 -10.01
N VAL A 116 -13.66 -3.49 -10.31
CA VAL A 116 -14.21 -2.19 -9.88
C VAL A 116 -15.60 -1.98 -10.45
N SER A 117 -15.79 -2.23 -11.75
CA SER A 117 -17.08 -2.09 -12.41
C SER A 117 -18.16 -3.00 -11.78
N ARG A 118 -17.77 -4.22 -11.38
CA ARG A 118 -18.71 -5.20 -10.83
C ARG A 118 -19.01 -4.99 -9.35
N TYR A 119 -18.01 -4.62 -8.56
CA TYR A 119 -18.10 -4.63 -7.09
C TYR A 119 -18.02 -3.25 -6.45
N GLY A 120 -17.49 -2.25 -7.16
CA GLY A 120 -17.39 -0.86 -6.65
C GLY A 120 -16.80 -0.79 -5.25
N THR A 121 -17.47 -0.06 -4.37
CA THR A 121 -17.07 0.14 -2.97
C THR A 121 -17.07 -1.13 -2.11
N SER A 122 -17.70 -2.22 -2.58
CA SER A 122 -17.63 -3.53 -1.92
C SER A 122 -16.22 -4.14 -1.95
N LEU A 123 -15.31 -3.59 -2.77
CA LEU A 123 -13.89 -3.96 -2.77
C LEU A 123 -13.11 -3.37 -1.60
N LYS A 124 -13.66 -2.47 -0.80
CA LYS A 124 -12.96 -1.84 0.30
C LYS A 124 -12.35 -2.89 1.24
N CYS A 125 -11.04 -2.78 1.48
CA CYS A 125 -10.27 -3.69 2.33
C CYS A 125 -9.23 -2.91 3.13
N ASP A 126 -8.83 -3.47 4.27
CA ASP A 126 -7.84 -2.87 5.17
C ASP A 126 -6.42 -3.17 4.71
N ILE A 127 -6.21 -4.37 4.18
CA ILE A 127 -4.92 -4.86 3.69
C ILE A 127 -5.04 -5.22 2.22
N MET A 128 -4.00 -4.92 1.43
CA MET A 128 -3.93 -5.27 0.01
C MET A 128 -2.56 -5.82 -0.37
N LYS A 129 -2.53 -7.00 -1.01
CA LYS A 129 -1.38 -7.35 -1.85
C LYS A 129 -1.46 -6.52 -3.14
N MET A 130 -0.44 -5.71 -3.41
CA MET A 130 -0.37 -4.99 -4.68
C MET A 130 -0.29 -5.97 -5.84
N ASN A 131 -1.13 -5.78 -6.85
CA ASN A 131 -1.20 -6.66 -8.00
C ASN A 131 0.12 -6.65 -8.77
N HIS A 132 0.46 -7.78 -9.34
CA HIS A 132 1.61 -7.97 -10.24
C HIS A 132 2.89 -7.31 -9.69
N HIS A 133 3.25 -7.69 -8.46
CA HIS A 133 4.46 -7.20 -7.78
C HIS A 133 4.56 -5.66 -7.73
N GLY A 134 3.44 -4.97 -7.67
CA GLY A 134 3.37 -3.51 -7.56
C GLY A 134 3.64 -2.74 -8.85
N ILE A 135 3.61 -3.37 -10.03
CA ILE A 135 3.72 -2.60 -11.27
C ILE A 135 2.52 -1.67 -11.46
N GLY A 136 2.78 -0.47 -12.05
CA GLY A 136 1.75 0.55 -12.22
C GLY A 136 0.55 0.11 -13.06
N SER A 137 0.78 -0.79 -14.03
CA SER A 137 -0.27 -1.34 -14.90
C SER A 137 -1.15 -2.41 -14.23
N GLY A 138 -0.80 -2.88 -13.04
CA GLY A 138 -1.65 -3.79 -12.24
C GLY A 138 -2.45 -3.07 -11.15
N ASN A 139 -2.09 -1.81 -10.86
CA ASN A 139 -2.63 -1.06 -9.73
C ASN A 139 -3.16 0.30 -10.22
N SER A 140 -4.32 0.25 -10.88
CA SER A 140 -4.98 1.45 -11.41
C SER A 140 -5.45 2.38 -10.28
N VAL A 141 -5.68 3.65 -10.63
CA VAL A 141 -6.25 4.62 -9.67
C VAL A 141 -7.64 4.15 -9.23
N SER A 142 -8.47 3.70 -10.18
CA SER A 142 -9.82 3.20 -9.91
C SER A 142 -9.83 2.03 -8.91
N LEU A 143 -8.87 1.08 -9.04
CA LEU A 143 -8.75 -0.03 -8.09
C LEU A 143 -8.42 0.47 -6.69
N LEU A 144 -7.43 1.35 -6.57
CA LEU A 144 -7.01 1.87 -5.26
C LEU A 144 -8.07 2.76 -4.63
N GLU A 145 -8.84 3.51 -5.42
CA GLU A 145 -10.01 4.27 -4.97
C GLU A 145 -11.14 3.37 -4.45
N ALA A 146 -11.33 2.20 -5.06
CA ALA A 146 -12.34 1.25 -4.62
C ALA A 146 -11.91 0.46 -3.39
N VAL A 147 -10.64 0.04 -3.33
CA VAL A 147 -10.10 -0.77 -2.22
C VAL A 147 -9.75 0.08 -1.00
N GLN A 148 -9.17 1.26 -1.17
CA GLN A 148 -8.74 2.20 -0.10
C GLN A 148 -7.99 1.52 1.05
N PRO A 149 -6.95 0.74 0.80
CA PRO A 149 -6.30 -0.04 1.85
C PRO A 149 -5.51 0.85 2.81
N SER A 150 -5.59 0.56 4.11
CA SER A 150 -4.74 1.19 5.12
C SER A 150 -3.31 0.66 5.06
N TYR A 151 -3.15 -0.59 4.65
CA TYR A 151 -1.87 -1.25 4.46
C TYR A 151 -1.83 -1.97 3.12
N ALA A 152 -0.74 -1.79 2.39
CA ALA A 152 -0.45 -2.58 1.21
C ALA A 152 0.97 -3.14 1.28
N PHE A 153 1.21 -4.25 0.61
CA PHE A 153 2.55 -4.78 0.47
C PHE A 153 2.83 -5.23 -0.96
N ILE A 154 4.09 -5.09 -1.33
CA ILE A 154 4.63 -5.49 -2.61
C ILE A 154 5.58 -6.66 -2.37
N PRO A 155 5.20 -7.90 -2.68
CA PRO A 155 6.13 -9.03 -2.64
C PRO A 155 7.07 -8.94 -3.85
N ASN A 156 8.28 -8.49 -3.63
CA ASN A 156 9.26 -8.35 -4.70
C ASN A 156 10.67 -8.68 -4.22
N THR A 157 11.11 -9.89 -4.52
CA THR A 157 12.43 -10.40 -4.16
C THR A 157 13.55 -9.97 -5.12
N GLY A 158 13.24 -9.27 -6.19
CA GLY A 158 14.16 -8.95 -7.28
C GLY A 158 14.33 -7.46 -7.56
N VAL A 159 13.67 -6.57 -6.81
CA VAL A 159 13.90 -5.13 -6.94
C VAL A 159 15.04 -4.75 -6.03
N SER A 160 16.21 -4.60 -6.60
CA SER A 160 17.31 -3.95 -5.91
C SER A 160 16.93 -2.49 -5.64
N GLU A 161 17.57 -1.89 -4.66
CA GLU A 161 17.48 -0.44 -4.41
C GLU A 161 17.69 0.38 -5.69
N THR A 162 18.61 -0.05 -6.55
CA THR A 162 18.87 0.57 -7.85
C THR A 162 17.68 0.42 -8.81
N ASP A 163 16.97 -0.71 -8.81
CA ASP A 163 15.81 -0.93 -9.69
C ASP A 163 14.60 -0.11 -9.23
N ALA A 164 14.42 0.01 -7.95
CA ALA A 164 13.44 0.94 -7.38
C ALA A 164 13.81 2.39 -7.78
N LYS A 165 15.08 2.81 -7.71
CA LYS A 165 15.63 4.10 -8.13
C LYS A 165 15.34 4.41 -9.59
N THR A 166 15.60 3.49 -10.44
CA THR A 166 15.41 3.69 -11.89
C THR A 166 13.95 3.54 -12.33
N ASN A 167 13.03 3.20 -11.42
CA ASN A 167 11.64 2.89 -11.74
C ASN A 167 11.50 1.85 -12.87
N LYS A 168 12.48 0.97 -13.01
CA LYS A 168 12.60 -0.02 -14.10
C LYS A 168 11.34 -0.87 -14.23
N TRP A 169 10.69 -1.18 -13.10
CA TRP A 169 9.47 -1.98 -13.05
C TRP A 169 8.20 -1.14 -12.86
N ARG A 170 8.29 0.20 -12.93
CA ARG A 170 7.17 1.12 -12.73
C ARG A 170 6.48 0.98 -11.36
N THR A 171 7.15 0.38 -10.40
CA THR A 171 6.66 0.15 -9.05
C THR A 171 6.45 1.48 -8.31
N GLY A 172 7.32 2.46 -8.53
CA GLY A 172 7.20 3.79 -7.94
C GLY A 172 5.87 4.49 -8.23
N THR A 173 5.27 4.27 -9.40
CA THR A 173 3.95 4.84 -9.71
C THR A 173 2.85 4.22 -8.84
N ALA A 174 2.88 2.91 -8.63
CA ALA A 174 1.91 2.21 -7.79
C ALA A 174 2.09 2.60 -6.31
N ILE A 175 3.33 2.66 -5.84
CA ILE A 175 3.67 3.12 -4.48
C ILE A 175 3.14 4.53 -4.26
N LYS A 176 3.45 5.47 -5.16
CA LYS A 176 2.98 6.86 -5.06
C LYS A 176 1.46 6.97 -4.99
N ARG A 177 0.74 6.17 -5.78
CA ARG A 177 -0.73 6.12 -5.72
C ARG A 177 -1.21 5.59 -4.37
N MET A 178 -0.60 4.48 -3.92
CA MET A 178 -0.98 3.80 -2.68
C MET A 178 -0.79 4.69 -1.45
N THR A 179 0.26 5.50 -1.40
CA THR A 179 0.57 6.37 -0.26
C THR A 179 -0.47 7.48 -0.03
N SER A 180 -1.37 7.70 -0.99
CA SER A 180 -2.55 8.54 -0.80
C SER A 180 -3.63 7.89 0.09
N TYR A 181 -3.56 6.58 0.29
CA TYR A 181 -4.54 5.79 1.07
C TYR A 181 -3.95 5.28 2.38
N GLY A 182 -2.79 4.66 2.35
CA GLY A 182 -2.17 4.04 3.50
C GLY A 182 -0.70 3.71 3.30
N LEU A 183 -0.15 2.94 4.23
CA LEU A 183 1.24 2.46 4.18
C LEU A 183 1.42 1.43 3.06
N CYS A 184 2.38 1.65 2.18
CA CYS A 184 2.82 0.67 1.21
C CYS A 184 4.19 0.11 1.60
N TYR A 185 4.28 -1.19 1.83
CA TYR A 185 5.46 -1.87 2.32
C TYR A 185 6.11 -2.74 1.23
N LEU A 186 7.43 -2.55 1.02
CA LEU A 186 8.22 -3.42 0.14
C LEU A 186 8.75 -4.62 0.93
N VAL A 187 8.33 -5.82 0.56
CA VAL A 187 8.80 -7.07 1.16
C VAL A 187 9.82 -7.72 0.25
N GLY A 188 11.01 -8.02 0.74
CA GLY A 188 11.89 -8.93 0.02
C GLY A 188 13.38 -8.58 -0.09
N ASN A 189 13.80 -7.34 0.18
CA ASN A 189 15.24 -7.01 0.10
C ASN A 189 15.95 -7.05 1.45
N GLU A 190 15.36 -6.48 2.49
CA GLU A 190 15.99 -6.38 3.81
C GLU A 190 15.26 -7.21 4.87
N GLU A 191 14.01 -7.61 4.59
CA GLU A 191 13.18 -8.30 5.56
C GLU A 191 12.55 -9.56 4.97
N LYS A 192 12.79 -10.67 5.66
CA LYS A 192 12.35 -11.98 5.23
C LYS A 192 10.83 -12.14 5.30
N THR A 193 10.18 -11.56 6.31
CA THR A 193 8.75 -11.76 6.57
C THR A 193 8.12 -10.52 7.19
N LEU A 194 6.97 -10.12 6.66
CA LEU A 194 6.06 -9.16 7.26
C LEU A 194 4.81 -9.87 7.72
N ILE A 195 4.44 -9.71 8.99
CA ILE A 195 3.29 -10.37 9.60
C ILE A 195 2.25 -9.29 9.94
N PHE A 196 1.05 -9.43 9.40
CA PHE A 196 -0.13 -8.68 9.81
C PHE A 196 -0.89 -9.52 10.85
N HIS A 197 -0.75 -9.18 12.11
CA HIS A 197 -1.48 -9.81 13.19
C HIS A 197 -2.79 -9.06 13.45
N ILE A 198 -3.91 -9.77 13.36
CA ILE A 198 -5.25 -9.21 13.50
C ILE A 198 -5.84 -9.75 14.81
N GLU A 199 -6.10 -8.86 15.74
CA GLU A 199 -6.71 -9.17 17.01
C GLU A 199 -7.69 -8.05 17.42
N ASN A 200 -8.93 -8.41 17.73
CA ASN A 200 -10.00 -7.47 18.07
C ASN A 200 -10.13 -6.32 17.04
N ASP A 201 -10.14 -6.66 15.77
CA ASP A 201 -10.21 -5.75 14.61
C ASP A 201 -9.02 -4.76 14.52
N LYS A 202 -7.96 -4.99 15.28
CA LYS A 202 -6.74 -4.22 15.23
C LYS A 202 -5.67 -4.94 14.45
N ILE A 203 -5.05 -4.23 13.51
CA ILE A 203 -3.91 -4.71 12.74
C ILE A 203 -2.62 -4.25 13.41
N THR A 204 -1.76 -5.20 13.75
CA THR A 204 -0.42 -4.94 14.27
C THR A 204 0.62 -5.58 13.35
N LEU A 205 1.67 -4.83 13.02
CA LEU A 205 2.74 -5.30 12.14
C LEU A 205 3.91 -5.83 12.96
N TYR A 206 4.43 -6.99 12.52
CA TYR A 206 5.66 -7.58 13.05
C TYR A 206 6.63 -7.87 11.90
N ARG A 207 7.91 -7.78 12.21
CA ARG A 207 9.01 -8.20 11.34
C ARG A 207 9.63 -9.46 11.90
N GLY A 208 9.68 -10.53 11.14
CA GLY A 208 10.24 -11.80 11.58
C GLY A 208 9.42 -13.00 11.12
N ASP A 209 9.79 -14.21 11.55
CA ASP A 209 9.22 -15.44 11.02
C ASP A 209 7.86 -15.78 11.64
N THR A 210 7.63 -15.38 12.90
CA THR A 210 6.34 -15.55 13.61
C THR A 210 6.03 -14.32 14.46
N VAL A 211 4.78 -14.21 14.97
CA VAL A 211 4.39 -13.14 15.92
C VAL A 211 5.16 -13.28 17.23
N GLU A 212 5.44 -14.50 17.67
CA GLU A 212 6.14 -14.80 18.93
C GLU A 212 7.63 -14.41 18.86
N THR A 213 8.25 -14.57 17.70
CA THR A 213 9.67 -14.25 17.46
C THR A 213 9.88 -12.95 16.70
N GLY A 214 8.82 -12.45 16.05
CA GLY A 214 8.84 -11.23 15.27
C GLY A 214 8.89 -9.99 16.16
N LYS A 215 9.63 -8.97 15.71
CA LYS A 215 9.69 -7.67 16.37
C LYS A 215 8.47 -6.84 15.99
N LYS A 216 7.65 -6.50 16.97
CA LYS A 216 6.54 -5.55 16.81
C LYS A 216 7.06 -4.19 16.38
N MET A 217 6.45 -3.60 15.37
CA MET A 217 6.81 -2.27 14.91
C MET A 217 6.24 -1.24 15.88
N THR A 218 7.13 -0.53 16.57
CA THR A 218 6.82 0.56 17.51
C THR A 218 7.87 1.65 17.40
N GLY A 219 7.53 2.87 17.81
CA GLY A 219 8.43 4.02 17.74
C GLY A 219 8.78 4.41 16.31
N TRP A 220 9.91 5.08 16.16
CA TRP A 220 10.41 5.50 14.86
C TRP A 220 10.88 4.31 14.03
N GLN A 221 10.42 4.25 12.79
CA GLN A 221 10.77 3.22 11.82
C GLN A 221 11.17 3.86 10.51
N SER A 222 12.32 3.47 10.00
CA SER A 222 12.76 3.79 8.64
C SER A 222 12.30 2.68 7.72
N LEU A 223 11.43 3.00 6.75
CA LEU A 223 10.87 2.03 5.82
C LEU A 223 11.11 2.47 4.39
N TYR A 224 11.27 1.48 3.51
CA TYR A 224 11.53 1.75 2.10
C TYR A 224 10.39 2.49 1.42
N GLY A 225 10.73 3.60 0.84
CA GLY A 225 10.28 4.26 -0.34
C GLY A 225 8.81 4.30 -0.66
N ALA A 226 8.07 5.07 0.12
CA ALA A 226 6.65 5.17 -0.12
C ALA A 226 6.26 6.18 -1.21
N ASP A 227 7.08 7.15 -1.58
CA ASP A 227 6.64 8.20 -2.52
C ASP A 227 7.28 8.16 -3.90
N GLY A 228 8.16 7.19 -4.16
CA GLY A 228 8.87 7.09 -5.44
C GLY A 228 9.83 8.25 -5.72
N LEU A 229 9.97 9.16 -4.77
CA LEU A 229 10.98 10.19 -4.73
C LEU A 229 12.08 9.66 -3.83
N TYR A 230 13.21 9.37 -4.40
CA TYR A 230 14.36 8.80 -3.77
C TYR A 230 14.81 9.61 -2.55
N ARG A 231 14.34 9.21 -1.40
CA ARG A 231 14.94 9.47 -0.11
C ARG A 231 15.38 8.13 0.44
N ASP A 232 16.55 8.03 1.02
CA ASP A 232 17.12 6.75 1.42
C ASP A 232 16.24 5.93 2.37
N HIS A 233 15.35 6.55 3.11
CA HIS A 233 14.25 5.91 3.85
C HIS A 233 13.21 6.96 4.25
N ASP A 234 11.94 6.67 4.05
CA ASP A 234 10.86 7.45 4.66
C ASP A 234 10.74 7.08 6.14
N MET A 235 10.53 8.08 6.97
CA MET A 235 10.33 7.87 8.41
C MET A 235 8.84 7.74 8.74
N TYR A 236 8.57 6.75 9.58
CA TYR A 236 7.24 6.42 10.11
C TYR A 236 7.29 6.36 11.63
N TYR A 237 6.17 6.57 12.27
CA TYR A 237 6.06 6.37 13.69
C TYR A 237 4.87 5.48 14.03
N PHE A 238 5.15 4.40 14.77
CA PHE A 238 4.13 3.51 15.32
C PHE A 238 4.02 3.75 16.82
N ASP A 239 2.79 3.88 17.31
CA ASP A 239 2.56 4.04 18.75
C ASP A 239 2.97 2.79 19.54
N LYS A 240 2.91 2.85 20.88
CA LYS A 240 3.22 1.71 21.76
C LYS A 240 2.36 0.46 21.49
N ASN A 241 1.21 0.65 20.88
CA ASN A 241 0.30 -0.43 20.49
C ASN A 241 0.59 -0.99 19.09
N GLY A 242 1.52 -0.40 18.33
CA GLY A 242 1.84 -0.78 16.97
C GLY A 242 0.91 -0.17 15.92
N SER A 243 0.18 0.90 16.26
CA SER A 243 -0.67 1.63 15.31
C SER A 243 0.14 2.68 14.58
N LEU A 244 -0.02 2.73 13.24
CA LEU A 244 0.65 3.71 12.39
C LEU A 244 0.13 5.12 12.66
N SER A 245 1.05 6.07 12.82
CA SER A 245 0.69 7.48 12.97
C SER A 245 0.37 8.14 11.64
N THR A 246 -0.73 8.91 11.62
CA THR A 246 -1.13 9.78 10.50
C THR A 246 -1.60 11.12 11.02
N GLY A 247 -1.55 12.16 10.19
CA GLY A 247 -1.90 13.51 10.59
C GLY A 247 -0.88 14.11 11.56
N VAL A 248 -1.34 15.04 12.42
CA VAL A 248 -0.49 15.67 13.42
C VAL A 248 -0.38 14.80 14.66
N LYS A 249 0.86 14.57 15.11
CA LYS A 249 1.17 13.82 16.33
C LYS A 249 2.20 14.56 17.18
N MET A 250 1.94 14.62 18.47
CA MET A 250 2.95 15.04 19.44
C MET A 250 3.75 13.81 19.88
N ILE A 251 5.06 13.83 19.67
CA ILE A 251 5.98 12.76 20.04
C ILE A 251 7.08 13.42 20.89
N GLY A 252 7.18 12.99 22.15
CA GLY A 252 7.97 13.75 23.12
C GLY A 252 7.44 15.17 23.30
N LYS A 253 8.27 16.17 23.06
CA LYS A 253 7.94 17.62 23.17
C LYS A 253 7.70 18.30 21.82
N HIS A 254 7.68 17.54 20.71
CA HIS A 254 7.64 18.08 19.36
C HIS A 254 6.41 17.59 18.60
N TYR A 255 5.89 18.42 17.68
CA TYR A 255 4.81 18.07 16.78
C TYR A 255 5.35 17.65 15.43
N TYR A 256 4.86 16.51 14.94
CA TYR A 256 5.21 15.94 13.64
C TYR A 256 3.95 15.83 12.79
N TYR A 257 4.12 15.96 11.48
CA TYR A 257 3.05 15.70 10.56
C TYR A 257 3.36 14.47 9.73
N PHE A 258 2.44 13.52 9.76
CA PHE A 258 2.49 12.31 8.95
C PHE A 258 1.44 12.37 7.86
N ARG A 259 1.82 12.10 6.64
CA ARG A 259 0.92 12.01 5.49
C ARG A 259 -0.09 10.89 5.70
N LYS A 260 -1.08 10.78 4.80
CA LYS A 260 -2.11 9.73 4.85
C LYS A 260 -1.52 8.32 4.85
N GLY A 261 -0.43 8.10 4.10
CA GLY A 261 0.32 6.85 4.08
C GLY A 261 1.27 6.64 5.25
N GLY A 262 1.27 7.53 6.25
CA GLY A 262 2.10 7.43 7.46
C GLY A 262 3.52 7.99 7.30
N GLN A 263 3.92 8.47 6.11
CA GLN A 263 5.24 9.08 5.94
C GLN A 263 5.30 10.40 6.69
N MET A 264 6.37 10.62 7.44
CA MET A 264 6.66 11.91 8.05
C MET A 264 6.88 12.96 6.96
N ASP A 265 6.21 14.09 7.10
CA ASP A 265 6.40 15.22 6.19
C ASP A 265 7.61 16.03 6.67
N TYR A 266 8.68 15.98 5.88
CA TYR A 266 9.83 16.85 6.08
C TYR A 266 9.53 18.20 5.44
N GLY A 267 10.08 19.27 5.97
CA GLY A 267 10.06 20.56 5.32
C GLY A 267 10.76 20.55 3.95
N THR A 268 10.90 21.69 3.34
CA THR A 268 11.63 21.83 2.08
C THR A 268 13.09 21.50 2.28
N TYR A 269 13.64 20.63 1.42
CA TYR A 269 15.08 20.36 1.36
C TYR A 269 15.78 21.63 0.88
N ASN A 270 16.63 22.20 1.71
CA ASN A 270 17.43 23.37 1.32
C ASN A 270 18.73 22.94 0.60
N SER A 271 19.47 23.91 0.06
CA SER A 271 20.74 23.69 -0.64
C SER A 271 21.85 23.03 0.21
N GLU A 272 21.66 23.00 1.53
CA GLU A 272 22.60 22.41 2.49
C GLU A 272 22.24 20.99 2.89
N GLY A 273 21.14 20.45 2.34
CA GLY A 273 20.68 19.12 2.66
C GLY A 273 19.80 19.01 3.91
N ASN A 274 19.41 20.13 4.51
CA ASN A 274 18.58 20.17 5.71
C ASN A 274 17.08 20.17 5.38
N TYR A 275 16.31 19.37 6.10
CA TYR A 275 14.85 19.25 5.96
C TYR A 275 14.10 20.26 6.83
N SER A 276 14.59 21.50 6.93
CA SER A 276 13.97 22.54 7.74
C SER A 276 13.52 23.72 6.88
N GLY A 277 12.65 24.57 7.43
CA GLY A 277 12.20 25.78 6.77
C GLY A 277 10.72 25.75 6.36
N TRP A 278 10.35 26.70 5.50
CA TRP A 278 9.00 26.87 5.04
C TRP A 278 8.61 25.82 4.00
N HIS A 279 7.46 25.17 4.21
CA HIS A 279 6.88 24.23 3.28
C HIS A 279 5.44 24.64 2.92
N SER A 280 5.11 24.65 1.63
CA SER A 280 3.78 24.96 1.12
C SER A 280 3.03 23.69 0.75
N TYR A 281 1.80 23.54 1.25
CA TYR A 281 0.92 22.42 0.98
C TYR A 281 -0.49 22.93 0.69
N ASN A 282 -0.98 22.75 -0.53
CA ASN A 282 -2.28 23.24 -0.99
C ASN A 282 -2.53 24.72 -0.65
N GLY A 283 -1.53 25.57 -0.90
CA GLY A 283 -1.60 27.01 -0.66
C GLY A 283 -1.42 27.45 0.79
N LYS A 284 -1.34 26.53 1.75
CA LYS A 284 -1.06 26.79 3.17
C LYS A 284 0.40 26.50 3.49
N LYS A 285 0.98 27.22 4.45
CA LYS A 285 2.39 27.11 4.82
C LYS A 285 2.57 26.50 6.20
N ARG A 286 3.55 25.63 6.35
CA ARG A 286 4.09 25.13 7.61
C ARG A 286 5.56 25.51 7.73
N TYR A 287 6.08 25.55 8.95
CA TYR A 287 7.50 25.70 9.20
C TYR A 287 8.04 24.50 9.97
N PHE A 288 9.12 23.95 9.48
CA PHE A 288 9.76 22.77 10.08
C PHE A 288 11.12 23.13 10.64
N ARG A 289 11.47 22.51 11.78
CA ARG A 289 12.77 22.60 12.44
C ARG A 289 13.39 21.23 12.53
N LEU A 290 14.69 21.14 12.49
CA LEU A 290 15.39 19.89 12.80
C LEU A 290 15.33 19.61 14.30
N SER A 291 15.22 18.34 14.67
CA SER A 291 15.43 17.87 16.04
C SER A 291 16.87 18.08 16.47
N ASP A 292 17.11 18.05 17.78
CA ASP A 292 18.45 18.29 18.35
C ASP A 292 19.51 17.27 17.85
N ASP A 293 19.08 16.07 17.44
CA ASP A 293 19.91 15.04 16.83
C ASP A 293 19.96 15.10 15.28
N GLU A 294 19.31 16.12 14.68
CA GLU A 294 19.24 16.37 13.24
C GLU A 294 18.58 15.25 12.40
N ASN A 295 18.01 14.22 13.06
CA ASN A 295 17.44 13.07 12.36
C ASN A 295 15.99 13.30 11.91
N TYR A 296 15.25 14.19 12.56
CA TYR A 296 13.83 14.39 12.30
C TYR A 296 13.47 15.85 12.20
N ALA A 297 12.62 16.20 11.24
CA ALA A 297 12.04 17.53 11.15
C ALA A 297 10.68 17.56 11.86
N TYR A 298 10.52 18.44 12.85
CA TYR A 298 9.25 18.68 13.53
C TYR A 298 8.66 20.02 13.10
N MET A 299 7.36 20.17 13.17
CA MET A 299 6.68 21.40 12.76
C MET A 299 6.41 22.36 13.93
N ASP A 300 6.39 23.63 13.62
CA ASP A 300 5.95 24.67 14.56
C ASP A 300 4.42 24.67 14.72
N VAL A 301 3.97 24.83 15.98
CA VAL A 301 2.57 24.99 16.40
C VAL A 301 2.50 26.12 17.42
N GLY A 302 1.42 26.92 17.42
CA GLY A 302 1.27 28.06 18.29
C GLY A 302 2.13 29.25 17.89
N ARG A 303 2.49 30.10 18.86
CA ARG A 303 3.32 31.29 18.64
C ARG A 303 4.81 30.90 18.54
N LYS A 304 5.45 31.25 17.44
CA LYS A 304 6.86 30.91 17.19
C LYS A 304 7.63 32.09 16.57
N LYS A 305 8.86 32.28 17.01
CA LYS A 305 9.81 33.23 16.41
C LYS A 305 10.64 32.54 15.35
N ILE A 306 10.64 33.09 14.13
CA ILE A 306 11.41 32.61 12.99
C ILE A 306 12.20 33.81 12.44
N GLY A 307 13.52 33.79 12.59
CA GLY A 307 14.34 34.96 12.33
C GLY A 307 13.99 36.12 13.27
N SER A 308 13.74 37.28 12.72
CA SER A 308 13.29 38.48 13.45
C SER A 308 11.80 38.58 13.69
N GLU A 309 11.00 37.74 12.99
CA GLU A 309 9.55 37.85 12.97
C GLU A 309 8.86 36.80 13.85
N THR A 310 7.68 37.13 14.35
CA THR A 310 6.81 36.22 15.12
C THR A 310 5.68 35.75 14.22
N TYR A 311 5.45 34.43 14.22
CA TYR A 311 4.42 33.76 13.46
C TYR A 311 3.52 32.96 14.37
N TYR A 312 2.27 32.75 13.93
CA TYR A 312 1.28 31.96 14.61
C TYR A 312 0.89 30.78 13.72
N PHE A 313 0.77 29.60 14.31
CA PHE A 313 0.43 28.37 13.64
C PHE A 313 -0.76 27.70 14.34
N ASP A 314 -1.71 27.19 13.57
CA ASP A 314 -2.81 26.41 14.10
C ASP A 314 -2.34 25.03 14.63
N LYS A 315 -3.26 24.28 15.25
CA LYS A 315 -3.00 22.93 15.78
C LYS A 315 -2.52 21.92 14.71
N ASN A 316 -2.70 22.23 13.43
CA ASN A 316 -2.22 21.42 12.30
C ASN A 316 -0.89 21.97 11.73
N GLY A 317 -0.29 22.96 12.39
CA GLY A 317 0.96 23.59 12.00
C GLY A 317 0.84 24.53 10.81
N TYR A 318 -0.36 24.92 10.40
CA TYR A 318 -0.52 25.88 9.30
C TYR A 318 -0.37 27.32 9.80
N LYS A 319 0.46 28.09 9.09
CA LYS A 319 0.60 29.52 9.35
C LYS A 319 -0.75 30.21 9.30
N LEU A 320 -1.09 30.93 10.36
CA LEU A 320 -2.25 31.80 10.43
C LEU A 320 -1.94 33.17 9.81
N ILE A 321 -2.94 33.82 9.22
CA ILE A 321 -2.84 35.18 8.72
C ILE A 321 -3.03 36.12 9.92
N PRO A 322 -2.23 37.18 10.11
CA PRO A 322 -2.28 38.06 11.29
C PRO A 322 -3.65 38.64 11.59
N ASP A 323 -4.48 38.89 10.58
CA ASP A 323 -5.81 39.50 10.73
C ASP A 323 -6.85 38.61 11.45
N ILE A 324 -6.52 37.36 11.76
CA ILE A 324 -7.39 36.40 12.46
C ILE A 324 -6.98 36.26 13.94
N VAL A 325 -5.79 36.73 14.28
CA VAL A 325 -5.27 36.70 15.65
C VAL A 325 -5.58 38.08 16.25
N GLY A 326 -6.73 38.23 16.92
CA GLY A 326 -6.98 39.41 17.76
C GLY A 326 -5.90 39.53 18.83
N ASP A 327 -5.65 40.73 19.31
CA ASP A 327 -4.68 41.04 20.39
C ASP A 327 -5.02 40.38 21.76
N ASP A 328 -5.92 39.41 21.78
CA ASP A 328 -6.33 38.68 22.98
C ASP A 328 -5.22 37.72 23.42
N GLU A 329 -4.56 38.05 24.51
CA GLU A 329 -3.56 37.21 25.19
C GLU A 329 -4.09 35.84 25.65
N ASN A 330 -5.39 35.57 25.48
CA ASN A 330 -6.07 34.32 25.87
C ASN A 330 -6.25 33.29 24.74
N VAL A 331 -5.60 33.43 23.59
CA VAL A 331 -5.66 32.47 22.47
C VAL A 331 -4.89 31.17 22.76
N GLU A 332 -4.27 31.04 23.95
CA GLU A 332 -3.44 29.87 24.26
C GLU A 332 -4.23 28.56 24.40
N ASP A 333 -5.45 28.57 24.92
CA ASP A 333 -6.15 27.34 25.33
C ASP A 333 -6.94 26.65 24.20
N ASP A 334 -7.35 27.34 23.15
CA ASP A 334 -8.15 26.76 22.05
C ASP A 334 -7.31 26.25 20.86
N ILE A 335 -6.02 26.55 20.82
CA ILE A 335 -5.12 26.21 19.69
C ILE A 335 -4.39 24.89 19.92
N TYR A 336 -4.29 24.40 21.15
CA TYR A 336 -3.51 23.20 21.47
C TYR A 336 -4.37 21.94 21.53
N PRO A 337 -3.94 20.83 20.94
CA PRO A 337 -4.59 19.55 21.18
C PRO A 337 -4.38 19.16 22.66
N THR A 338 -5.46 18.94 23.38
CA THR A 338 -5.44 18.34 24.72
C THR A 338 -4.61 17.06 24.70
N GLN A 339 -3.69 16.92 25.64
CA GLN A 339 -2.96 15.67 25.84
C GLN A 339 -3.97 14.53 26.06
N ILE A 340 -4.00 13.59 25.14
CA ILE A 340 -4.65 12.30 25.38
C ILE A 340 -3.56 11.40 25.99
N GLY A 341 -3.75 11.08 27.27
CA GLY A 341 -2.87 10.26 28.08
C GLY A 341 -2.71 8.80 27.61
#